data_541951f2d184387645383ea28ff0c5ff
#
_entry.id   541951f2d184387645383ea28ff0c5ff
#
_cell.length_a   1.000
_cell.length_b   1.000
_cell.length_c   1.000
_cell.angle_alpha   90.00
_cell.angle_beta   90.00
_cell.angle_gamma   90.00
#
_symmetry.space_group_name_H-M   'P 1'
#
loop_
_entity.id
_entity.type
_entity.pdbx_description
1 polymer ?
#
loop_
_entity_poly.entity_id
_entity_poly.type
_entity_poly.pdbx_seq_one_letter_code
_entity_poly.pdbx_strand_id
1 'polypeptide(L)'
;MRILNLILYLFFCLELFSQCGSRYQSEIFNSVDVTTINYSDVFVDNFHQMDIYTPSGDSATNRPLVIFHHGGSYYQGSKNNPGSVDFCTAFAKRGYVAVSANYRLVSILDLINFLTSNAIQYETVLKATNDMKSVVRFFKKDFVNGNNYGIDTNAIFVGGISSGGVTAIHTAYIDNISDLPTSPIDVQAITNSLGGLEGDAGNFGFSSQVNGVIN
;
A
#
# COMPACT_ATOMS: atom_id res chain seq x y z
N MET A 1 -48.03 -18.18 -19.07
CA MET A 1 -46.59 -18.60 -18.89
C MET A 1 -45.57 -17.60 -19.46
N ARG A 2 -45.67 -17.11 -20.69
CA ARG A 2 -44.65 -16.21 -21.27
C ARG A 2 -44.55 -14.84 -20.58
N ILE A 3 -45.65 -14.25 -20.12
CA ILE A 3 -45.67 -12.95 -19.44
C ILE A 3 -45.08 -13.05 -18.03
N LEU A 4 -45.34 -14.16 -17.31
CA LEU A 4 -44.79 -14.40 -15.97
C LEU A 4 -43.28 -14.54 -15.98
N ASN A 5 -42.71 -15.20 -17.01
CA ASN A 5 -41.26 -15.31 -17.19
C ASN A 5 -40.64 -13.95 -17.56
N LEU A 6 -41.32 -13.08 -18.30
CA LEU A 6 -40.80 -11.76 -18.63
C LEU A 6 -40.75 -10.84 -17.40
N ILE A 7 -41.75 -10.92 -16.52
CA ILE A 7 -41.76 -10.17 -15.24
C ILE A 7 -40.66 -10.67 -14.31
N LEU A 8 -40.42 -11.99 -14.22
CA LEU A 8 -39.38 -12.55 -13.42
C LEU A 8 -37.97 -12.12 -13.93
N TYR A 9 -37.77 -12.04 -15.26
CA TYR A 9 -36.53 -11.52 -15.86
C TYR A 9 -36.30 -10.05 -15.58
N LEU A 10 -37.37 -9.22 -15.61
CA LEU A 10 -37.29 -7.80 -15.27
C LEU A 10 -36.95 -7.58 -13.78
N PHE A 11 -37.49 -8.40 -12.88
CA PHE A 11 -37.15 -8.33 -11.46
C PHE A 11 -35.68 -8.77 -11.20
N PHE A 12 -35.16 -9.73 -11.93
CA PHE A 12 -33.76 -10.16 -11.80
C PHE A 12 -32.78 -9.11 -12.35
N CYS A 13 -33.17 -8.33 -13.36
CA CYS A 13 -32.35 -7.24 -13.88
C CYS A 13 -32.31 -6.01 -12.95
N LEU A 14 -33.31 -5.81 -12.09
CA LEU A 14 -33.34 -4.68 -11.15
C LEU A 14 -32.43 -4.88 -9.94
N GLU A 15 -32.08 -6.11 -9.61
CA GLU A 15 -31.16 -6.41 -8.49
C GLU A 15 -29.68 -6.25 -8.86
N LEU A 16 -29.33 -6.15 -10.15
CA LEU A 16 -27.94 -6.02 -10.60
C LEU A 16 -27.38 -4.59 -10.50
N PHE A 17 -28.20 -3.59 -10.16
CA PHE A 17 -27.78 -2.19 -10.01
C PHE A 17 -27.44 -1.77 -8.59
N SER A 18 -27.45 -2.69 -7.61
CA SER A 18 -27.34 -2.34 -6.18
C SER A 18 -26.03 -2.80 -5.53
N GLN A 19 -24.91 -2.91 -6.25
CA GLN A 19 -23.77 -3.50 -5.56
C GLN A 19 -22.85 -2.57 -4.76
N CYS A 20 -22.87 -1.25 -4.92
CA CYS A 20 -22.07 -0.37 -4.02
C CYS A 20 -22.67 1.03 -3.82
N GLY A 21 -23.75 1.39 -4.45
CA GLY A 21 -24.26 2.77 -4.42
C GLY A 21 -23.19 3.75 -4.93
N SER A 22 -23.05 4.89 -4.28
CA SER A 22 -21.96 5.86 -4.55
C SER A 22 -20.69 5.58 -3.76
N ARG A 23 -20.70 4.64 -2.79
CA ARG A 23 -19.54 4.27 -1.99
C ARG A 23 -18.43 3.70 -2.89
N TYR A 24 -17.21 4.07 -2.62
CA TYR A 24 -15.98 3.76 -3.36
C TYR A 24 -15.84 4.45 -4.72
N GLN A 25 -16.89 5.10 -5.24
CA GLN A 25 -16.86 5.84 -6.50
C GLN A 25 -16.83 7.36 -6.28
N SER A 26 -17.65 7.85 -5.37
CA SER A 26 -17.79 9.28 -5.07
C SER A 26 -17.45 9.58 -3.62
N GLU A 27 -17.05 10.82 -3.34
CA GLU A 27 -16.85 11.28 -1.97
C GLU A 27 -18.22 11.42 -1.28
N ILE A 28 -18.49 10.51 -0.35
CA ILE A 28 -19.74 10.46 0.42
C ILE A 28 -19.56 10.85 1.88
N PHE A 29 -18.30 10.94 2.34
CA PHE A 29 -17.95 11.40 3.68
C PHE A 29 -17.38 12.82 3.63
N ASN A 30 -17.83 13.69 4.54
CA ASN A 30 -17.42 15.09 4.58
C ASN A 30 -16.03 15.29 5.20
N SER A 31 -15.62 14.39 6.11
CA SER A 31 -14.36 14.47 6.85
C SER A 31 -13.72 13.11 7.01
N VAL A 32 -12.44 13.14 7.35
CA VAL A 32 -11.62 11.95 7.60
C VAL A 32 -10.92 12.09 8.95
N ASP A 33 -10.76 10.97 9.63
CA ASP A 33 -9.91 10.85 10.82
C ASP A 33 -8.53 10.38 10.38
N VAL A 34 -7.49 10.97 10.98
CA VAL A 34 -6.09 10.63 10.66
C VAL A 34 -5.38 10.18 11.92
N THR A 35 -4.76 9.01 11.85
CA THR A 35 -3.96 8.46 12.95
C THR A 35 -2.55 8.18 12.48
N THR A 36 -1.56 8.75 13.17
CA THR A 36 -0.14 8.50 12.91
C THR A 36 0.37 7.38 13.80
N ILE A 37 0.98 6.36 13.20
CA ILE A 37 1.59 5.24 13.95
C ILE A 37 2.92 4.82 13.31
N ASN A 38 3.71 4.05 14.07
CA ASN A 38 4.84 3.31 13.54
C ASN A 38 4.35 1.95 13.02
N TYR A 39 4.64 1.62 11.76
CA TYR A 39 4.15 0.37 11.17
C TYR A 39 5.11 -0.82 11.38
N SER A 40 6.38 -0.56 11.61
CA SER A 40 7.38 -1.61 11.85
C SER A 40 7.42 -2.00 13.32
N ASP A 41 7.56 -3.28 13.60
CA ASP A 41 7.84 -3.81 14.95
C ASP A 41 9.34 -4.08 15.17
N VAL A 42 10.18 -3.78 14.18
CA VAL A 42 11.64 -3.88 14.22
C VAL A 42 12.30 -2.50 14.29
N PHE A 43 11.83 -1.57 13.47
CA PHE A 43 12.36 -0.21 13.38
C PHE A 43 11.38 0.79 13.99
N VAL A 44 11.84 1.57 14.98
CA VAL A 44 11.03 2.61 15.63
C VAL A 44 11.67 3.96 15.35
N ASP A 45 11.39 4.51 14.18
CA ASP A 45 11.94 5.77 13.69
C ASP A 45 10.96 6.51 12.76
N ASN A 46 11.36 7.69 12.29
CA ASN A 46 10.51 8.51 11.41
C ASN A 46 10.33 7.91 10.02
N PHE A 47 11.21 7.05 9.55
CA PHE A 47 11.08 6.41 8.23
C PHE A 47 10.02 5.30 8.23
N HIS A 48 9.69 4.76 9.40
CA HIS A 48 8.72 3.67 9.54
C HIS A 48 7.38 4.17 10.12
N GLN A 49 7.06 5.44 9.95
CA GLN A 49 5.77 6.02 10.31
C GLN A 49 4.82 6.06 9.11
N MET A 50 3.53 5.90 9.41
CA MET A 50 2.45 6.09 8.45
C MET A 50 1.30 6.88 9.06
N ASP A 51 0.55 7.57 8.19
CA ASP A 51 -0.75 8.16 8.50
C ASP A 51 -1.85 7.30 7.89
N ILE A 52 -2.80 6.90 8.72
CA ILE A 52 -3.97 6.10 8.35
C ILE A 52 -5.16 7.04 8.32
N TYR A 53 -5.79 7.14 7.15
CA TYR A 53 -6.96 7.95 6.87
C TYR A 53 -8.19 7.07 6.84
N THR A 54 -9.18 7.36 7.67
CA THR A 54 -10.46 6.65 7.70
C THR A 54 -11.60 7.63 7.57
N PRO A 55 -12.76 7.24 6.98
CA PRO A 55 -13.93 8.12 6.92
C PRO A 55 -14.45 8.41 8.33
N SER A 56 -14.63 9.67 8.70
CA SER A 56 -15.16 10.03 10.02
C SER A 56 -16.59 9.51 10.20
N GLY A 57 -16.81 8.83 11.32
CA GLY A 57 -18.15 8.30 11.67
C GLY A 57 -18.59 7.06 10.88
N ASP A 58 -17.73 6.48 10.05
CA ASP A 58 -18.04 5.25 9.31
C ASP A 58 -17.86 4.01 10.18
N SER A 59 -18.88 3.16 10.25
CA SER A 59 -18.87 1.92 11.02
C SER A 59 -18.61 0.65 10.18
N ALA A 60 -18.28 0.79 8.89
CA ALA A 60 -18.00 -0.36 8.04
C ALA A 60 -16.73 -1.10 8.51
N THR A 61 -16.78 -2.44 8.46
CA THR A 61 -15.69 -3.33 8.95
C THR A 61 -15.05 -4.13 7.82
N ASN A 62 -15.30 -3.77 6.56
CA ASN A 62 -14.82 -4.50 5.39
C ASN A 62 -14.47 -3.51 4.26
N ARG A 63 -13.54 -2.61 4.54
CA ARG A 63 -13.15 -1.54 3.62
C ARG A 63 -11.95 -1.95 2.79
N PRO A 64 -11.93 -1.65 1.49
CA PRO A 64 -10.69 -1.75 0.72
C PRO A 64 -9.60 -0.87 1.34
N LEU A 65 -8.37 -1.39 1.33
CA LEU A 65 -7.17 -0.70 1.80
C LEU A 65 -6.35 -0.21 0.61
N VAL A 66 -5.95 1.06 0.64
CA VAL A 66 -4.99 1.63 -0.31
C VAL A 66 -3.78 2.16 0.44
N ILE A 67 -2.60 1.63 0.13
CA ILE A 67 -1.32 2.06 0.69
C ILE A 67 -0.58 2.87 -0.38
N PHE A 68 -0.17 4.09 -0.02
CA PHE A 68 0.42 5.03 -0.96
C PHE A 68 1.77 5.54 -0.48
N HIS A 69 2.81 5.37 -1.30
CA HIS A 69 4.15 5.90 -1.07
C HIS A 69 4.39 7.19 -1.85
N HIS A 70 5.01 8.17 -1.18
CA HIS A 70 5.37 9.44 -1.80
C HIS A 70 6.48 9.30 -2.83
N GLY A 71 6.61 10.28 -3.72
CA GLY A 71 7.77 10.44 -4.60
C GLY A 71 8.93 11.14 -3.89
N GLY A 72 10.03 11.35 -4.63
CA GLY A 72 11.20 12.06 -4.13
C GLY A 72 12.51 11.36 -4.41
N SER A 73 12.54 10.49 -5.44
CA SER A 73 13.76 9.82 -5.95
C SER A 73 14.56 9.09 -4.86
N TYR A 74 13.88 8.59 -3.83
CA TYR A 74 14.44 7.85 -2.69
C TYR A 74 15.36 8.64 -1.76
N TYR A 75 15.52 9.96 -1.90
CA TYR A 75 16.35 10.78 -1.01
C TYR A 75 15.60 11.92 -0.33
N GLN A 76 14.36 12.19 -0.73
CA GLN A 76 13.52 13.25 -0.15
C GLN A 76 12.04 12.86 -0.16
N GLY A 77 11.22 13.66 0.52
CA GLY A 77 9.79 13.46 0.62
C GLY A 77 9.38 12.87 1.98
N SER A 78 8.10 12.77 2.17
CA SER A 78 7.51 12.15 3.37
C SER A 78 6.03 11.84 3.14
N LYS A 79 5.43 11.09 4.08
CA LYS A 79 3.98 10.84 4.16
C LYS A 79 3.13 12.11 4.15
N ASN A 80 3.74 13.26 4.48
CA ASN A 80 3.07 14.57 4.50
C ASN A 80 3.15 15.31 3.15
N ASN A 81 3.67 14.70 2.08
CA ASN A 81 3.66 15.33 0.76
C ASN A 81 2.22 15.64 0.34
N PRO A 82 1.93 16.87 -0.14
CA PRO A 82 0.57 17.28 -0.47
C PRO A 82 -0.17 16.29 -1.37
N GLY A 83 0.48 15.78 -2.42
CA GLY A 83 -0.14 14.80 -3.32
C GLY A 83 -0.52 13.49 -2.64
N SER A 84 0.25 13.03 -1.63
CA SER A 84 -0.06 11.83 -0.85
C SER A 84 -1.23 12.09 0.11
N VAL A 85 -1.23 13.25 0.76
CA VAL A 85 -2.31 13.68 1.68
C VAL A 85 -3.63 13.83 0.91
N ASP A 86 -3.61 14.52 -0.24
CA ASP A 86 -4.79 14.73 -1.08
C ASP A 86 -5.34 13.38 -1.59
N PHE A 87 -4.46 12.49 -2.07
CA PHE A 87 -4.85 11.15 -2.52
C PHE A 87 -5.52 10.36 -1.39
N CYS A 88 -4.88 10.25 -0.23
CA CYS A 88 -5.40 9.48 0.89
C CYS A 88 -6.71 10.08 1.42
N THR A 89 -6.81 11.41 1.51
CA THR A 89 -8.05 12.10 1.90
C THR A 89 -9.19 11.80 0.93
N ALA A 90 -8.94 11.88 -0.38
CA ALA A 90 -9.93 11.61 -1.40
C ALA A 90 -10.43 10.16 -1.39
N PHE A 91 -9.53 9.19 -1.19
CA PHE A 91 -9.91 7.78 -1.06
C PHE A 91 -10.68 7.50 0.23
N ALA A 92 -10.23 8.04 1.37
CA ALA A 92 -10.94 7.90 2.64
C ALA A 92 -12.35 8.49 2.55
N LYS A 93 -12.54 9.68 1.96
CA LYS A 93 -13.87 10.25 1.72
C LYS A 93 -14.77 9.39 0.83
N ARG A 94 -14.21 8.48 0.04
CA ARG A 94 -14.97 7.48 -0.73
C ARG A 94 -15.29 6.20 0.05
N GLY A 95 -14.79 6.08 1.27
CA GLY A 95 -15.07 4.94 2.14
C GLY A 95 -13.95 3.90 2.22
N TYR A 96 -12.78 4.16 1.65
CA TYR A 96 -11.59 3.33 1.82
C TYR A 96 -10.92 3.57 3.16
N VAL A 97 -10.06 2.64 3.58
CA VAL A 97 -8.94 2.94 4.44
C VAL A 97 -7.77 3.31 3.54
N ALA A 98 -7.22 4.51 3.69
CA ALA A 98 -6.09 4.96 2.89
C ALA A 98 -4.89 5.27 3.78
N VAL A 99 -3.68 4.99 3.29
CA VAL A 99 -2.45 5.09 4.07
C VAL A 99 -1.40 5.85 3.29
N SER A 100 -0.88 6.93 3.87
CA SER A 100 0.34 7.56 3.40
C SER A 100 1.50 7.13 4.30
N ALA A 101 2.47 6.41 3.73
CA ALA A 101 3.58 5.86 4.50
C ALA A 101 4.92 6.50 4.11
N ASN A 102 5.76 6.72 5.12
CA ASN A 102 7.18 6.95 4.93
C ASN A 102 7.86 5.63 4.56
N TYR A 103 9.05 5.73 4.03
CA TYR A 103 9.96 4.61 3.77
C TYR A 103 11.40 5.09 3.90
N ARG A 104 12.35 4.16 4.00
CA ARG A 104 13.77 4.46 4.14
C ARG A 104 14.29 5.25 2.94
N LEU A 105 14.89 6.39 3.21
CA LEU A 105 15.50 7.27 2.23
C LEU A 105 17.02 7.21 2.33
N VAL A 106 17.68 7.52 1.23
CA VAL A 106 19.14 7.73 1.19
C VAL A 106 19.49 8.97 1.99
N SER A 107 20.49 8.87 2.85
CA SER A 107 20.98 10.03 3.58
C SER A 107 21.68 11.02 2.63
N ILE A 108 21.71 12.30 3.00
CA ILE A 108 22.42 13.32 2.22
C ILE A 108 23.93 13.00 2.11
N LEU A 109 24.49 12.32 3.09
CA LEU A 109 25.90 11.92 3.10
C LEU A 109 26.19 10.81 2.07
N ASP A 110 25.19 9.97 1.78
CA ASP A 110 25.32 8.85 0.84
C ASP A 110 24.80 9.17 -0.57
N LEU A 111 24.30 10.39 -0.79
CA LEU A 111 23.68 10.78 -2.06
C LEU A 111 24.62 10.60 -3.26
N ILE A 112 25.91 10.95 -3.14
CA ILE A 112 26.87 10.77 -4.23
C ILE A 112 27.03 9.28 -4.56
N ASN A 113 27.15 8.42 -3.55
CA ASN A 113 27.26 6.97 -3.73
C ASN A 113 25.99 6.42 -4.40
N PHE A 114 24.82 6.87 -3.98
CA PHE A 114 23.54 6.52 -4.61
C PHE A 114 23.47 6.92 -6.08
N LEU A 115 23.92 8.14 -6.44
CA LEU A 115 23.89 8.62 -7.80
C LEU A 115 24.89 7.93 -8.73
N THR A 116 25.96 7.34 -8.21
CA THR A 116 27.07 6.78 -9.00
C THR A 116 27.17 5.25 -8.95
N SER A 117 26.46 4.59 -8.05
CA SER A 117 26.49 3.13 -7.86
C SER A 117 25.15 2.47 -8.10
N ASN A 118 25.03 1.69 -9.17
CA ASN A 118 23.83 0.93 -9.45
C ASN A 118 23.52 -0.08 -8.32
N ALA A 119 24.52 -0.66 -7.67
CA ALA A 119 24.28 -1.58 -6.55
C ALA A 119 23.55 -0.89 -5.37
N ILE A 120 23.96 0.36 -5.04
CA ILE A 120 23.31 1.15 -3.99
C ILE A 120 21.90 1.59 -4.43
N GLN A 121 21.70 1.84 -5.72
CA GLN A 121 20.36 2.14 -6.25
C GLN A 121 19.43 0.93 -6.08
N TYR A 122 19.86 -0.28 -6.43
CA TYR A 122 19.08 -1.50 -6.19
C TYR A 122 18.79 -1.71 -4.71
N GLU A 123 19.79 -1.60 -3.86
CA GLU A 123 19.64 -1.73 -2.41
C GLU A 123 18.60 -0.75 -1.86
N THR A 124 18.63 0.50 -2.32
CA THR A 124 17.70 1.55 -1.89
C THR A 124 16.26 1.25 -2.32
N VAL A 125 16.05 0.83 -3.56
CA VAL A 125 14.73 0.44 -4.07
C VAL A 125 14.19 -0.75 -3.30
N LEU A 126 15.03 -1.75 -3.02
CA LEU A 126 14.65 -2.94 -2.25
C LEU A 126 14.29 -2.59 -0.80
N LYS A 127 15.02 -1.70 -0.14
CA LYS A 127 14.66 -1.19 1.21
C LYS A 127 13.27 -0.55 1.21
N ALA A 128 13.00 0.34 0.26
CA ALA A 128 11.68 0.98 0.15
C ALA A 128 10.56 -0.05 -0.16
N THR A 129 10.86 -1.08 -0.96
CA THR A 129 9.93 -2.18 -1.24
C THR A 129 9.65 -3.01 0.02
N ASN A 130 10.69 -3.32 0.81
CA ASN A 130 10.55 -4.03 2.09
C ASN A 130 9.69 -3.25 3.09
N ASP A 131 9.81 -1.92 3.08
CA ASP A 131 9.02 -1.03 3.92
C ASP A 131 7.54 -1.05 3.51
N MET A 132 7.21 -0.98 2.21
CA MET A 132 5.83 -1.12 1.72
C MET A 132 5.25 -2.49 2.04
N LYS A 133 6.03 -3.57 1.87
CA LYS A 133 5.64 -4.93 2.26
C LYS A 133 5.35 -5.02 3.76
N SER A 134 6.11 -4.33 4.60
CA SER A 134 5.87 -4.29 6.06
C SER A 134 4.56 -3.56 6.39
N VAL A 135 4.20 -2.49 5.68
CA VAL A 135 2.89 -1.83 5.85
C VAL A 135 1.75 -2.80 5.50
N VAL A 136 1.86 -3.55 4.41
CA VAL A 136 0.86 -4.58 4.05
C VAL A 136 0.72 -5.62 5.16
N ARG A 137 1.85 -6.14 5.65
CA ARG A 137 1.87 -7.13 6.75
C ARG A 137 1.29 -6.58 8.05
N PHE A 138 1.54 -5.30 8.36
CA PHE A 138 0.95 -4.63 9.52
C PHE A 138 -0.58 -4.73 9.50
N PHE A 139 -1.21 -4.40 8.38
CA PHE A 139 -2.67 -4.46 8.27
C PHE A 139 -3.22 -5.88 8.29
N LYS A 140 -2.51 -6.85 7.72
CA LYS A 140 -2.90 -8.27 7.83
C LYS A 140 -2.75 -8.80 9.26
N LYS A 141 -1.73 -8.36 9.99
CA LYS A 141 -1.56 -8.63 11.42
C LYS A 141 -2.67 -7.99 12.25
N ASP A 142 -3.02 -6.73 12.00
CA ASP A 142 -4.15 -6.05 12.64
C ASP A 142 -5.47 -6.78 12.38
N PHE A 143 -5.71 -7.22 11.13
CA PHE A 143 -6.92 -7.96 10.77
C PHE A 143 -7.10 -9.21 11.64
N VAL A 144 -6.05 -10.00 11.83
CA VAL A 144 -6.10 -11.22 12.67
C VAL A 144 -6.27 -10.88 14.17
N ASN A 145 -5.79 -9.71 14.61
CA ASN A 145 -5.82 -9.26 15.99
C ASN A 145 -7.03 -8.36 16.34
N GLY A 146 -8.09 -8.38 15.54
CA GLY A 146 -9.32 -7.67 15.83
C GLY A 146 -9.78 -6.68 14.76
N ASN A 147 -9.00 -6.50 13.68
CA ASN A 147 -9.33 -5.63 12.56
C ASN A 147 -9.73 -4.21 13.00
N ASN A 148 -8.87 -3.57 13.79
CA ASN A 148 -9.15 -2.26 14.38
C ASN A 148 -9.42 -1.17 13.32
N TYR A 149 -8.84 -1.33 12.13
CA TYR A 149 -9.05 -0.38 11.01
C TYR A 149 -10.19 -0.81 10.07
N GLY A 150 -10.84 -1.95 10.31
CA GLY A 150 -11.98 -2.42 9.53
C GLY A 150 -11.67 -2.63 8.05
N ILE A 151 -10.53 -3.24 7.73
CA ILE A 151 -10.11 -3.51 6.35
C ILE A 151 -10.64 -4.84 5.83
N ASP A 152 -10.66 -4.97 4.49
CA ASP A 152 -10.82 -6.24 3.78
C ASP A 152 -9.45 -6.70 3.25
N THR A 153 -8.95 -7.82 3.74
CA THR A 153 -7.67 -8.38 3.29
C THR A 153 -7.70 -8.94 1.87
N ASN A 154 -8.87 -9.07 1.25
CA ASN A 154 -9.05 -9.43 -0.15
C ASN A 154 -9.11 -8.21 -1.08
N ALA A 155 -8.94 -7.00 -0.55
CA ALA A 155 -9.00 -5.76 -1.32
C ALA A 155 -7.90 -4.79 -0.85
N ILE A 156 -6.64 -5.22 -0.93
CA ILE A 156 -5.46 -4.42 -0.60
C ILE A 156 -4.77 -3.97 -1.89
N PHE A 157 -4.61 -2.68 -2.05
CA PHE A 157 -3.96 -2.06 -3.19
C PHE A 157 -2.77 -1.22 -2.74
N VAL A 158 -1.72 -1.22 -3.54
CA VAL A 158 -0.53 -0.38 -3.31
C VAL A 158 -0.39 0.62 -4.45
N GLY A 159 0.13 1.79 -4.17
CA GLY A 159 0.36 2.81 -5.18
C GLY A 159 1.40 3.82 -4.75
N GLY A 160 1.68 4.77 -5.63
CA GLY A 160 2.63 5.83 -5.31
C GLY A 160 2.93 6.73 -6.49
N ILE A 161 3.67 7.79 -6.22
CA ILE A 161 4.13 8.75 -7.24
C ILE A 161 5.63 8.55 -7.46
N SER A 162 6.09 8.49 -8.72
CA SER A 162 7.51 8.42 -9.09
C SER A 162 8.22 7.25 -8.38
N SER A 163 9.21 7.49 -7.51
CA SER A 163 9.86 6.44 -6.71
C SER A 163 8.86 5.59 -5.91
N GLY A 164 7.80 6.18 -5.38
CA GLY A 164 6.72 5.44 -4.72
C GLY A 164 5.96 4.50 -5.66
N GLY A 165 5.72 4.92 -6.92
CA GLY A 165 5.12 4.06 -7.95
C GLY A 165 6.02 2.88 -8.34
N VAL A 166 7.33 3.12 -8.49
CA VAL A 166 8.31 2.04 -8.70
C VAL A 166 8.28 1.03 -7.56
N THR A 167 8.26 1.52 -6.31
CA THR A 167 8.15 0.68 -5.10
C THR A 167 6.88 -0.17 -5.11
N ALA A 168 5.73 0.43 -5.49
CA ALA A 168 4.45 -0.27 -5.56
C ALA A 168 4.47 -1.41 -6.60
N ILE A 169 5.04 -1.17 -7.79
CA ILE A 169 5.19 -2.19 -8.82
C ILE A 169 6.09 -3.34 -8.34
N HIS A 170 7.23 -3.03 -7.73
CA HIS A 170 8.11 -4.05 -7.19
C HIS A 170 7.43 -4.87 -6.07
N THR A 171 6.67 -4.22 -5.20
CA THR A 171 5.92 -4.91 -4.14
C THR A 171 4.92 -5.92 -4.70
N ALA A 172 4.25 -5.59 -5.80
CA ALA A 172 3.17 -6.40 -6.35
C ALA A 172 3.61 -7.51 -7.32
N TYR A 173 4.77 -7.35 -7.99
CA TYR A 173 5.13 -8.21 -9.12
C TYR A 173 6.44 -8.98 -8.95
N ILE A 174 7.24 -8.73 -7.91
CA ILE A 174 8.44 -9.53 -7.63
C ILE A 174 8.09 -10.59 -6.59
N ASP A 175 7.73 -11.78 -7.07
CA ASP A 175 7.27 -12.89 -6.25
C ASP A 175 8.34 -13.98 -6.04
N ASN A 176 9.34 -14.05 -6.93
CA ASN A 176 10.41 -15.05 -6.87
C ASN A 176 11.79 -14.41 -6.88
N ILE A 177 12.69 -14.93 -6.08
CA ILE A 177 14.08 -14.46 -6.06
C ILE A 177 14.76 -14.62 -7.42
N SER A 178 14.37 -15.64 -8.19
CA SER A 178 14.90 -15.92 -9.53
C SER A 178 14.51 -14.88 -10.58
N ASP A 179 13.52 -14.02 -10.30
CA ASP A 179 13.10 -12.94 -11.20
C ASP A 179 14.08 -11.77 -11.16
N LEU A 180 14.94 -11.74 -10.13
CA LEU A 180 15.94 -10.70 -9.93
C LEU A 180 17.25 -11.07 -10.65
N PRO A 181 17.94 -10.09 -11.29
CA PRO A 181 19.18 -10.34 -12.00
C PRO A 181 20.35 -10.67 -11.06
N THR A 182 21.28 -11.50 -11.57
CA THR A 182 22.56 -11.81 -10.90
C THR A 182 23.76 -11.15 -11.59
N SER A 183 23.56 -10.52 -12.75
CA SER A 183 24.61 -9.87 -13.55
C SER A 183 24.01 -8.67 -14.31
N PRO A 184 24.73 -7.55 -14.46
CA PRO A 184 26.08 -7.23 -13.97
C PRO A 184 26.16 -6.99 -12.44
N ILE A 185 25.01 -6.88 -11.78
CA ILE A 185 24.91 -6.72 -10.33
C ILE A 185 24.08 -7.90 -9.80
N ASP A 186 24.56 -8.51 -8.73
CA ASP A 186 23.85 -9.59 -8.06
C ASP A 186 22.75 -9.02 -7.14
N VAL A 187 21.59 -8.73 -7.74
CA VAL A 187 20.42 -8.21 -7.01
C VAL A 187 19.82 -9.28 -6.10
N GLN A 188 19.96 -10.57 -6.45
CA GLN A 188 19.54 -11.66 -5.56
C GLN A 188 20.33 -11.66 -4.26
N ALA A 189 21.66 -11.50 -4.32
CA ALA A 189 22.49 -11.41 -3.13
C ALA A 189 22.14 -10.17 -2.27
N ILE A 190 21.90 -9.02 -2.89
CA ILE A 190 21.45 -7.81 -2.18
C ILE A 190 20.10 -8.08 -1.49
N THR A 191 19.13 -8.67 -2.20
CA THR A 191 17.81 -8.99 -1.64
C THR A 191 17.93 -9.93 -0.44
N ASN A 192 18.76 -10.98 -0.55
CA ASN A 192 18.99 -11.93 0.54
C ASN A 192 19.61 -11.26 1.77
N SER A 193 20.53 -10.30 1.57
CA SER A 193 21.14 -9.55 2.67
C SER A 193 20.17 -8.62 3.40
N LEU A 194 19.05 -8.26 2.75
CA LEU A 194 17.99 -7.41 3.28
C LEU A 194 16.79 -8.23 3.81
N GLY A 195 16.95 -9.50 4.11
CA GLY A 195 15.89 -10.35 4.66
C GLY A 195 15.07 -11.10 3.59
N GLY A 196 15.60 -11.26 2.38
CA GLY A 196 14.94 -11.96 1.27
C GLY A 196 13.79 -11.13 0.66
N LEU A 197 12.89 -11.81 -0.04
CA LEU A 197 11.77 -11.15 -0.74
C LEU A 197 10.79 -10.45 0.21
N GLU A 198 10.63 -10.93 1.44
CA GLU A 198 9.76 -10.31 2.43
C GLU A 198 10.44 -9.15 3.18
N GLY A 199 11.77 -9.06 3.09
CA GLY A 199 12.55 -7.98 3.65
C GLY A 199 12.73 -8.00 5.16
N ASP A 200 13.30 -6.92 5.69
CA ASP A 200 13.76 -6.78 7.07
C ASP A 200 12.89 -5.84 7.94
N ALA A 201 11.83 -5.25 7.37
CA ALA A 201 11.08 -4.16 8.03
C ALA A 201 9.99 -4.62 9.00
N GLY A 202 9.98 -5.90 9.40
CA GLY A 202 9.12 -6.41 10.47
C GLY A 202 7.77 -6.95 10.05
N ASN A 203 6.90 -7.20 11.05
CA ASN A 203 5.60 -7.87 10.93
C ASN A 203 5.71 -9.25 10.28
N PHE A 204 6.74 -10.01 10.63
CA PHE A 204 7.02 -11.32 10.05
C PHE A 204 5.91 -12.33 10.35
N GLY A 205 5.76 -13.33 9.46
CA GLY A 205 4.73 -14.36 9.56
C GLY A 205 3.39 -13.99 8.90
N PHE A 206 3.23 -12.77 8.39
CA PHE A 206 2.10 -12.34 7.61
C PHE A 206 2.51 -12.14 6.14
N SER A 207 1.60 -12.44 5.21
CA SER A 207 1.84 -12.27 3.78
C SER A 207 1.87 -10.80 3.38
N SER A 208 2.79 -10.41 2.50
CA SER A 208 2.84 -9.09 1.87
C SER A 208 2.10 -9.02 0.52
N GLN A 209 1.41 -10.08 0.09
CA GLN A 209 0.66 -10.10 -1.15
C GLN A 209 -0.44 -9.05 -1.18
N VAL A 210 -0.61 -8.42 -2.34
CA VAL A 210 -1.61 -7.39 -2.62
C VAL A 210 -2.51 -7.80 -3.78
N ASN A 211 -3.64 -7.11 -3.94
CA ASN A 211 -4.62 -7.43 -4.98
C ASN A 211 -4.45 -6.58 -6.24
N GLY A 212 -3.66 -5.53 -6.19
CA GLY A 212 -3.36 -4.71 -7.35
C GLY A 212 -2.54 -3.47 -7.07
N VAL A 213 -2.17 -2.78 -8.15
CA VAL A 213 -1.40 -1.53 -8.12
C VAL A 213 -2.25 -0.40 -8.67
N ILE A 214 -2.16 0.76 -8.00
CA ILE A 214 -2.69 2.04 -8.47
C ILE A 214 -1.48 2.88 -8.88
N ASN A 215 -1.29 3.08 -10.19
CA ASN A 215 -0.13 3.80 -10.73
C ASN A 215 -0.57 4.88 -11.73
#